data_f218635113a69fea8908a33003059787
#
_entry.id   f218635113a69fea8908a33003059787
#
_cell.length_a   1.000
_cell.length_b   1.000
_cell.length_c   1.000
_cell.angle_alpha   90.00
_cell.angle_beta   90.00
_cell.angle_gamma   90.00
#
_symmetry.space_group_name_H-M   'P 1'
#
loop_
_entity.id
_entity.type
_entity.pdbx_description
1 polymer ?
#
loop_
_entity_poly.entity_id
_entity_poly.type
_entity_poly.pdbx_seq_one_letter_code
_entity_poly.pdbx_strand_id
1 'polypeptide(L)'
;MILSVEKLSHSYGVRTLFKDVTFNIEMGDKIGIIGVNGTGKSTLLRDIARGEAGDGGRITANGSCVIEYLPQNPDNDPQATVLEQVFQGDSPQLELLRRYERAAALAAADPENSALQSRMLELQQQMDSAYAWQLESEAKALLDQLGISDFNQPMAELSGGQRKRVALAGVLVRPSDLLILDEPTNHMDNETVAWLEQLLLKRKGALLMVTHDRYFFDRVVNRTLELDGGQCYLYTGNYSLFLQKREERRQSEAAAAQRLRNVYRRELAWISRGAEARRTKSRERIERFNELEQEVKNISASGELEMSSAGSRLGKTVVECEHLGLDYNGVTYIKDFSYILLRNDRVGIVGPNGSGKTTLMDILAGKLVPDRGSVQIGQTVRIGYFSQHSEFPDSEQRVLEYIRDVSDHIETNDGTRITAAQMLERFLFPSELQWVPVNKLSGGEKRRLYLLRVLMGAPNVLLLDEPTNDLDIPTLSVLEDYLDSFNGAVIAVSHDRYFLDRFAGKIFAFMGSGEIRQFIGDYSKYEAAAAESKAMLAGGAKTGTGKERIEAVKSQSKQIKMTYKEKLEFEQIETMIAGVEAELKMLTLEVNSAGSDFVKLGELTAQQQDAEQRLEQLVERWAYLTELAEASGVF
;
A
#
# COMPACT_ATOMS: atom_id res chain seq x y z
N MET A 1 -3.35 -16.35 -25.63
CA MET A 1 -2.42 -16.78 -24.55
C MET A 1 -1.03 -16.31 -24.96
N ILE A 2 -0.37 -15.54 -24.11
CA ILE A 2 1.00 -15.02 -24.31
C ILE A 2 2.00 -15.97 -23.66
N LEU A 3 1.69 -16.39 -22.41
CA LEU A 3 2.57 -17.21 -21.59
C LEU A 3 1.76 -18.16 -20.72
N SER A 4 2.24 -19.40 -20.55
CA SER A 4 1.70 -20.39 -19.63
C SER A 4 2.77 -20.80 -18.62
N VAL A 5 2.39 -20.84 -17.36
CA VAL A 5 3.19 -21.36 -16.25
C VAL A 5 2.50 -22.62 -15.73
N GLU A 6 3.21 -23.74 -15.70
CA GLU A 6 2.67 -25.05 -15.32
C GLU A 6 3.52 -25.67 -14.22
N LYS A 7 2.92 -25.90 -13.04
CA LYS A 7 3.51 -26.56 -11.85
C LYS A 7 4.90 -26.04 -11.49
N LEU A 8 5.09 -24.71 -11.62
CA LEU A 8 6.36 -24.08 -11.30
C LEU A 8 6.62 -24.19 -9.79
N SER A 9 7.84 -24.62 -9.43
CA SER A 9 8.26 -24.76 -8.04
C SER A 9 9.66 -24.22 -7.87
N HIS A 10 9.91 -23.51 -6.76
CA HIS A 10 11.22 -22.94 -6.45
C HIS A 10 11.49 -22.97 -4.95
N SER A 11 12.71 -23.40 -4.56
CA SER A 11 13.18 -23.41 -3.17
C SER A 11 14.60 -22.84 -3.04
N TYR A 12 14.87 -22.22 -1.90
CA TYR A 12 16.21 -21.80 -1.51
C TYR A 12 16.69 -22.69 -0.36
N GLY A 13 17.58 -23.63 -0.66
CA GLY A 13 18.07 -24.61 0.31
C GLY A 13 16.92 -25.43 0.90
N VAL A 14 16.61 -25.25 2.18
CA VAL A 14 15.53 -25.99 2.87
C VAL A 14 14.17 -25.29 2.78
N ARG A 15 14.16 -24.00 2.40
CA ARG A 15 12.94 -23.17 2.38
C ARG A 15 12.29 -23.22 1.00
N THR A 16 11.12 -23.85 0.91
CA THR A 16 10.27 -23.77 -0.27
C THR A 16 9.61 -22.40 -0.34
N LEU A 17 9.80 -21.68 -1.45
CA LEU A 17 9.17 -20.40 -1.70
C LEU A 17 7.75 -20.58 -2.24
N PHE A 18 7.61 -21.38 -3.28
CA PHE A 18 6.31 -21.76 -3.86
C PHE A 18 6.39 -23.12 -4.53
N LYS A 19 5.23 -23.78 -4.61
CA LYS A 19 5.11 -25.14 -5.14
C LYS A 19 3.90 -25.25 -6.06
N ASP A 20 4.08 -25.95 -7.19
CA ASP A 20 3.04 -26.29 -8.16
C ASP A 20 2.24 -25.08 -8.70
N VAL A 21 2.87 -23.91 -8.82
CA VAL A 21 2.24 -22.68 -9.32
C VAL A 21 1.82 -22.87 -10.77
N THR A 22 0.52 -22.67 -11.05
CA THR A 22 -0.04 -22.85 -12.40
C THR A 22 -1.00 -21.70 -12.72
N PHE A 23 -0.70 -20.96 -13.80
CA PHE A 23 -1.57 -19.90 -14.33
C PHE A 23 -1.18 -19.53 -15.76
N ASN A 24 -2.09 -18.82 -16.44
CA ASN A 24 -1.89 -18.35 -17.81
C ASN A 24 -1.97 -16.82 -17.85
N ILE A 25 -1.21 -16.22 -18.77
CA ILE A 25 -1.23 -14.79 -19.07
C ILE A 25 -1.77 -14.61 -20.50
N GLU A 26 -2.79 -13.77 -20.63
CA GLU A 26 -3.42 -13.44 -21.91
C GLU A 26 -3.13 -11.98 -22.30
N MET A 27 -3.40 -11.62 -23.55
CA MET A 27 -3.26 -10.25 -24.01
C MET A 27 -4.26 -9.35 -23.25
N GLY A 28 -3.75 -8.24 -22.69
CA GLY A 28 -4.57 -7.32 -21.89
C GLY A 28 -4.75 -7.71 -20.43
N ASP A 29 -4.24 -8.87 -19.98
CA ASP A 29 -4.18 -9.20 -18.57
C ASP A 29 -3.27 -8.23 -17.81
N LYS A 30 -3.74 -7.75 -16.68
CA LYS A 30 -2.98 -6.93 -15.74
C LYS A 30 -2.99 -7.63 -14.40
N ILE A 31 -1.97 -8.49 -14.19
CA ILE A 31 -1.88 -9.38 -13.04
C ILE A 31 -1.00 -8.74 -11.98
N GLY A 32 -1.56 -8.55 -10.78
CA GLY A 32 -0.80 -8.14 -9.61
C GLY A 32 -0.50 -9.32 -8.69
N ILE A 33 0.72 -9.42 -8.19
CA ILE A 33 1.14 -10.47 -7.25
C ILE A 33 1.16 -9.91 -5.84
N ILE A 34 0.48 -10.59 -4.92
CA ILE A 34 0.41 -10.28 -3.49
C ILE A 34 0.98 -11.44 -2.68
N GLY A 35 1.61 -11.14 -1.56
CA GLY A 35 2.12 -12.14 -0.61
C GLY A 35 3.04 -11.51 0.41
N VAL A 36 3.29 -12.21 1.51
CA VAL A 36 4.22 -11.78 2.57
C VAL A 36 5.64 -11.64 2.01
N ASN A 37 6.44 -10.74 2.58
CA ASN A 37 7.84 -10.60 2.18
C ASN A 37 8.60 -11.92 2.43
N GLY A 38 9.44 -12.30 1.44
CA GLY A 38 10.16 -13.56 1.48
C GLY A 38 9.39 -14.78 0.98
N THR A 39 8.16 -14.65 0.43
CA THR A 39 7.40 -15.75 -0.21
C THR A 39 7.84 -16.05 -1.64
N GLY A 40 8.79 -15.30 -2.20
CA GLY A 40 9.31 -15.57 -3.54
C GLY A 40 8.65 -14.77 -4.66
N LYS A 41 7.96 -13.65 -4.39
CA LYS A 41 7.33 -12.79 -5.42
C LYS A 41 8.31 -12.36 -6.51
N SER A 42 9.42 -11.72 -6.13
CA SER A 42 10.47 -11.28 -7.08
C SER A 42 11.17 -12.46 -7.76
N THR A 43 11.28 -13.61 -7.07
CA THR A 43 11.80 -14.84 -7.67
C THR A 43 10.88 -15.34 -8.77
N LEU A 44 9.56 -15.37 -8.52
CA LEU A 44 8.56 -15.76 -9.50
C LEU A 44 8.60 -14.84 -10.73
N LEU A 45 8.68 -13.51 -10.53
CA LEU A 45 8.82 -12.55 -11.64
C LEU A 45 10.08 -12.81 -12.47
N ARG A 46 11.21 -13.04 -11.80
CA ARG A 46 12.50 -13.32 -12.46
C ARG A 46 12.48 -14.63 -13.24
N ASP A 47 11.92 -15.71 -12.67
CA ASP A 47 11.81 -17.01 -13.32
C ASP A 47 10.95 -16.91 -14.59
N ILE A 48 9.84 -16.16 -14.54
CA ILE A 48 8.98 -15.89 -15.68
C ILE A 48 9.72 -15.04 -16.75
N ALA A 49 10.42 -13.98 -16.32
CA ALA A 49 11.14 -13.09 -17.20
C ALA A 49 12.26 -13.81 -17.97
N ARG A 50 12.92 -14.78 -17.33
CA ARG A 50 14.01 -15.57 -17.94
C ARG A 50 13.53 -16.83 -18.64
N GLY A 51 12.28 -17.25 -18.42
CA GLY A 51 11.78 -18.55 -18.89
C GLY A 51 12.42 -19.75 -18.20
N GLU A 52 12.96 -19.55 -16.97
CA GLU A 52 13.65 -20.57 -16.19
C GLU A 52 12.69 -21.24 -15.20
N ALA A 53 12.64 -22.56 -15.23
CA ALA A 53 11.69 -23.34 -14.44
C ALA A 53 12.24 -23.77 -13.07
N GLY A 54 13.00 -22.97 -12.36
CA GLY A 54 13.46 -23.24 -10.99
C GLY A 54 13.77 -24.73 -10.68
N ASP A 55 13.15 -25.27 -9.61
CA ASP A 55 13.31 -26.67 -9.22
C ASP A 55 12.37 -27.63 -9.97
N GLY A 56 11.35 -27.12 -10.65
CA GLY A 56 10.39 -27.94 -11.40
C GLY A 56 9.28 -27.14 -12.07
N GLY A 57 8.58 -27.79 -12.98
CA GLY A 57 7.53 -27.19 -13.78
C GLY A 57 8.00 -26.74 -15.15
N ARG A 58 7.18 -25.92 -15.82
CA ARG A 58 7.47 -25.44 -17.17
C ARG A 58 6.89 -24.03 -17.38
N ILE A 59 7.68 -23.19 -18.05
CA ILE A 59 7.23 -21.90 -18.56
C ILE A 59 7.25 -21.97 -20.09
N THR A 60 6.10 -21.69 -20.71
CA THR A 60 5.95 -21.74 -22.18
C THR A 60 5.46 -20.38 -22.64
N ALA A 61 6.31 -19.65 -23.33
CA ALA A 61 5.94 -18.41 -24.01
C ALA A 61 5.58 -18.68 -25.48
N ASN A 62 4.68 -17.90 -26.05
CA ASN A 62 4.44 -17.92 -27.49
C ASN A 62 5.71 -17.47 -28.23
N GLY A 63 6.10 -18.15 -29.29
CA GLY A 63 7.43 -18.06 -29.91
C GLY A 63 7.91 -16.68 -30.38
N SER A 64 7.04 -15.67 -30.42
CA SER A 64 7.37 -14.27 -30.73
C SER A 64 7.14 -13.30 -29.56
N CYS A 65 6.90 -13.81 -28.35
CA CYS A 65 6.59 -12.97 -27.19
C CYS A 65 7.83 -12.20 -26.72
N VAL A 66 7.75 -10.88 -26.74
CA VAL A 66 8.78 -9.99 -26.20
C VAL A 66 8.43 -9.66 -24.74
N ILE A 67 9.34 -10.01 -23.83
CA ILE A 67 9.18 -9.77 -22.39
C ILE A 67 10.18 -8.71 -21.96
N GLU A 68 9.69 -7.64 -21.32
CA GLU A 68 10.52 -6.64 -20.65
C GLU A 68 10.35 -6.75 -19.15
N TYR A 69 11.46 -6.68 -18.40
CA TYR A 69 11.50 -6.87 -16.96
C TYR A 69 12.23 -5.74 -16.23
N LEU A 70 11.55 -5.10 -15.29
CA LEU A 70 12.14 -4.19 -14.33
C LEU A 70 12.32 -4.92 -13.00
N PRO A 71 13.55 -5.29 -12.60
CA PRO A 71 13.81 -5.87 -11.29
C PRO A 71 13.73 -4.81 -10.17
N GLN A 72 13.57 -5.24 -8.93
CA GLN A 72 13.55 -4.36 -7.76
C GLN A 72 14.82 -3.50 -7.66
N ASN A 73 15.98 -4.09 -7.94
CA ASN A 73 17.28 -3.40 -8.04
C ASN A 73 17.82 -3.60 -9.46
N PRO A 74 17.61 -2.63 -10.36
CA PRO A 74 18.13 -2.73 -11.73
C PRO A 74 19.63 -2.58 -11.79
N ASP A 75 20.28 -3.38 -12.62
CA ASP A 75 21.68 -3.22 -12.96
C ASP A 75 21.86 -1.98 -13.82
N ASN A 76 22.81 -1.13 -13.45
CA ASN A 76 23.12 0.11 -14.16
C ASN A 76 24.61 0.16 -14.48
N ASP A 77 24.96 0.62 -15.66
CA ASP A 77 26.35 0.92 -16.01
C ASP A 77 26.71 2.31 -15.42
N PRO A 78 27.64 2.38 -14.46
CA PRO A 78 28.03 3.66 -13.84
C PRO A 78 28.64 4.66 -14.82
N GLN A 79 29.19 4.19 -15.95
CA GLN A 79 29.84 5.03 -16.96
C GLN A 79 28.88 5.53 -18.03
N ALA A 80 27.71 4.89 -18.17
CA ALA A 80 26.72 5.31 -19.15
C ALA A 80 26.03 6.61 -18.73
N THR A 81 25.62 7.40 -19.72
CA THR A 81 24.70 8.52 -19.50
C THR A 81 23.27 8.00 -19.27
N VAL A 82 22.41 8.86 -18.74
CA VAL A 82 20.98 8.56 -18.53
C VAL A 82 20.34 8.04 -19.84
N LEU A 83 20.57 8.72 -20.94
CA LEU A 83 19.96 8.36 -22.22
C LEU A 83 20.54 7.04 -22.78
N GLU A 84 21.85 6.82 -22.67
CA GLU A 84 22.47 5.55 -23.04
C GLU A 84 21.92 4.38 -22.23
N GLN A 85 21.68 4.58 -20.93
CA GLN A 85 21.10 3.56 -20.05
C GLN A 85 19.67 3.19 -20.47
N VAL A 86 18.82 4.16 -20.82
CA VAL A 86 17.45 3.92 -21.32
C VAL A 86 17.47 3.09 -22.60
N PHE A 87 18.44 3.32 -23.48
CA PHE A 87 18.58 2.60 -24.75
C PHE A 87 19.40 1.31 -24.65
N GLN A 88 19.79 0.86 -23.47
CA GLN A 88 20.36 -0.48 -23.29
C GLN A 88 19.34 -1.55 -23.62
N GLY A 89 19.68 -2.51 -24.50
CA GLY A 89 18.83 -3.62 -24.94
C GLY A 89 19.21 -4.13 -26.33
N ASP A 90 18.64 -5.26 -26.72
CA ASP A 90 19.00 -5.98 -27.96
C ASP A 90 18.09 -5.63 -29.15
N SER A 91 17.22 -4.61 -29.03
CA SER A 91 16.39 -4.17 -30.17
C SER A 91 17.25 -3.52 -31.26
N PRO A 92 17.06 -3.89 -32.53
CA PRO A 92 17.78 -3.29 -33.64
C PRO A 92 17.65 -1.76 -33.73
N GLN A 93 16.49 -1.24 -33.36
CA GLN A 93 16.23 0.20 -33.32
C GLN A 93 17.03 0.91 -32.23
N LEU A 94 17.17 0.31 -31.06
CA LEU A 94 17.97 0.84 -29.94
C LEU A 94 19.47 0.76 -30.25
N GLU A 95 19.91 -0.29 -30.92
CA GLU A 95 21.29 -0.39 -31.37
C GLU A 95 21.63 0.69 -32.41
N LEU A 96 20.72 0.96 -33.32
CA LEU A 96 20.87 2.02 -34.31
C LEU A 96 20.94 3.40 -33.66
N LEU A 97 20.09 3.67 -32.69
CA LEU A 97 20.09 4.93 -31.93
C LEU A 97 21.42 5.13 -31.16
N ARG A 98 21.91 4.09 -30.48
CA ARG A 98 23.21 4.15 -29.79
C ARG A 98 24.38 4.43 -30.75
N ARG A 99 24.35 3.82 -31.94
CA ARG A 99 25.37 4.07 -32.97
C ARG A 99 25.30 5.52 -33.49
N TYR A 100 24.09 6.03 -33.68
CA TYR A 100 23.88 7.42 -34.09
C TYR A 100 24.38 8.41 -33.03
N GLU A 101 24.02 8.25 -31.75
CA GLU A 101 24.45 9.14 -30.67
C GLU A 101 25.98 9.16 -30.50
N ARG A 102 26.62 7.98 -30.56
CA ARG A 102 28.08 7.90 -30.53
C ARG A 102 28.71 8.61 -31.72
N ALA A 103 28.16 8.43 -32.91
CA ALA A 103 28.65 9.08 -34.12
C ALA A 103 28.44 10.60 -34.05
N ALA A 104 27.30 11.06 -33.55
CA ALA A 104 26.99 12.48 -33.34
C ALA A 104 27.95 13.12 -32.33
N ALA A 105 28.21 12.47 -31.20
CA ALA A 105 29.16 12.94 -30.18
C ALA A 105 30.59 13.04 -30.72
N LEU A 106 31.05 12.04 -31.49
CA LEU A 106 32.37 12.06 -32.13
C LEU A 106 32.47 13.14 -33.23
N ALA A 107 31.42 13.34 -34.04
CA ALA A 107 31.36 14.38 -35.05
C ALA A 107 31.32 15.80 -34.43
N ALA A 108 30.68 15.95 -33.24
CA ALA A 108 30.69 17.20 -32.49
C ALA A 108 32.05 17.51 -31.88
N ALA A 109 32.81 16.49 -31.45
CA ALA A 109 34.16 16.63 -30.89
C ALA A 109 35.22 16.96 -31.95
N ASP A 110 35.03 16.52 -33.22
CA ASP A 110 35.94 16.78 -34.36
C ASP A 110 35.12 17.18 -35.60
N PRO A 111 34.66 18.46 -35.69
CA PRO A 111 33.79 18.93 -36.76
C PRO A 111 34.44 18.95 -38.14
N GLU A 112 35.77 18.93 -38.25
CA GLU A 112 36.47 18.96 -39.56
C GLU A 112 36.67 17.58 -40.15
N ASN A 113 36.35 16.51 -39.43
CA ASN A 113 36.52 15.13 -39.88
C ASN A 113 35.35 14.68 -40.75
N SER A 114 35.57 14.74 -42.08
CA SER A 114 34.55 14.39 -43.07
C SER A 114 34.05 12.95 -42.99
N ALA A 115 34.91 12.02 -42.49
CA ALA A 115 34.52 10.61 -42.33
C ALA A 115 33.52 10.42 -41.18
N LEU A 116 33.69 11.14 -40.06
CA LEU A 116 32.75 11.11 -38.94
C LEU A 116 31.42 11.74 -39.34
N GLN A 117 31.43 12.85 -40.07
CA GLN A 117 30.22 13.50 -40.54
C GLN A 117 29.46 12.62 -41.56
N SER A 118 30.18 11.98 -42.49
CA SER A 118 29.54 11.03 -43.43
C SER A 118 28.90 9.85 -42.68
N ARG A 119 29.56 9.32 -41.66
CA ARG A 119 29.03 8.23 -40.86
C ARG A 119 27.78 8.64 -40.05
N MET A 120 27.79 9.84 -39.50
CA MET A 120 26.62 10.40 -38.80
C MET A 120 25.43 10.54 -39.78
N LEU A 121 25.64 11.06 -40.99
CA LEU A 121 24.60 11.21 -42.01
C LEU A 121 24.02 9.86 -42.47
N GLU A 122 24.89 8.84 -42.66
CA GLU A 122 24.42 7.48 -42.98
C GLU A 122 23.51 6.92 -41.89
N LEU A 123 23.91 7.07 -40.62
CA LEU A 123 23.12 6.60 -39.48
C LEU A 123 21.83 7.42 -39.34
N GLN A 124 21.86 8.72 -39.62
CA GLN A 124 20.68 9.57 -39.65
C GLN A 124 19.64 9.07 -40.67
N GLN A 125 20.05 8.70 -41.89
CA GLN A 125 19.15 8.12 -42.89
C GLN A 125 18.56 6.77 -42.45
N GLN A 126 19.36 5.96 -41.72
CA GLN A 126 18.87 4.71 -41.18
C GLN A 126 17.86 4.98 -40.03
N MET A 127 18.08 5.98 -39.19
CA MET A 127 17.17 6.44 -38.13
C MET A 127 15.82 6.90 -38.72
N ASP A 128 15.85 7.69 -39.81
CA ASP A 128 14.65 8.12 -40.54
C ASP A 128 13.83 6.92 -41.03
N SER A 129 14.51 5.96 -41.68
CA SER A 129 13.85 4.76 -42.22
C SER A 129 13.32 3.80 -41.16
N ALA A 130 13.94 3.75 -39.97
CA ALA A 130 13.55 2.91 -38.84
C ALA A 130 12.54 3.56 -37.92
N TYR A 131 12.13 4.81 -38.16
CA TYR A 131 11.30 5.63 -37.24
C TYR A 131 11.89 5.75 -35.82
N ALA A 132 13.21 5.69 -35.68
CA ALA A 132 13.87 5.61 -34.39
C ALA A 132 13.90 6.96 -33.64
N TRP A 133 13.69 8.09 -34.32
CA TRP A 133 13.53 9.42 -33.69
C TRP A 133 12.34 9.50 -32.75
N GLN A 134 11.29 8.76 -33.08
CA GLN A 134 10.10 8.73 -32.23
C GLN A 134 10.42 8.12 -30.87
N LEU A 135 11.24 7.06 -30.83
CA LEU A 135 11.67 6.42 -29.58
C LEU A 135 12.53 7.36 -28.71
N GLU A 136 13.41 8.16 -29.33
CA GLU A 136 14.21 9.13 -28.59
C GLU A 136 13.34 10.22 -27.95
N SER A 137 12.40 10.75 -28.72
CA SER A 137 11.46 11.76 -28.23
C SER A 137 10.58 11.21 -27.10
N GLU A 138 10.08 9.99 -27.26
CA GLU A 138 9.30 9.30 -26.22
C GLU A 138 10.14 9.06 -24.96
N ALA A 139 11.39 8.62 -25.10
CA ALA A 139 12.30 8.40 -23.99
C ALA A 139 12.55 9.69 -23.17
N LYS A 140 12.85 10.79 -23.87
CA LYS A 140 13.04 12.10 -23.23
C LYS A 140 11.79 12.60 -22.53
N ALA A 141 10.62 12.46 -23.16
CA ALA A 141 9.35 12.81 -22.54
C ALA A 141 9.04 11.97 -21.29
N LEU A 142 9.35 10.66 -21.32
CA LEU A 142 9.19 9.77 -20.17
C LEU A 142 10.15 10.15 -19.03
N LEU A 143 11.42 10.47 -19.35
CA LEU A 143 12.41 10.91 -18.37
C LEU A 143 12.00 12.21 -17.68
N ASP A 144 11.53 13.22 -18.46
CA ASP A 144 11.02 14.47 -17.92
C ASP A 144 9.83 14.24 -16.96
N GLN A 145 8.88 13.39 -17.33
CA GLN A 145 7.75 13.01 -16.46
C GLN A 145 8.19 12.29 -15.19
N LEU A 146 9.29 11.55 -15.26
CA LEU A 146 9.91 10.88 -14.11
C LEU A 146 10.85 11.81 -13.31
N GLY A 147 10.92 13.10 -13.67
CA GLY A 147 11.71 14.11 -12.96
C GLY A 147 13.22 13.99 -13.20
N ILE A 148 13.62 13.52 -14.39
CA ILE A 148 15.01 13.47 -14.85
C ILE A 148 15.15 14.42 -16.04
N SER A 149 15.74 15.59 -15.81
CA SER A 149 15.86 16.67 -16.81
C SER A 149 17.22 16.71 -17.51
N ASP A 150 18.28 16.20 -16.88
CA ASP A 150 19.61 16.09 -17.49
C ASP A 150 19.84 14.68 -18.05
N PHE A 151 19.70 14.57 -19.35
CA PHE A 151 19.83 13.29 -20.06
C PHE A 151 21.27 12.85 -20.27
N ASN A 152 22.24 13.77 -20.14
CA ASN A 152 23.67 13.51 -20.34
C ASN A 152 24.40 13.24 -19.04
N GLN A 153 23.72 13.35 -17.88
CA GLN A 153 24.30 13.08 -16.58
C GLN A 153 24.74 11.62 -16.48
N PRO A 154 25.96 11.32 -15.95
CA PRO A 154 26.39 9.94 -15.71
C PRO A 154 25.54 9.24 -14.67
N MET A 155 25.25 7.95 -14.88
CA MET A 155 24.48 7.12 -13.95
C MET A 155 25.11 7.04 -12.56
N ALA A 156 26.44 7.15 -12.44
CA ALA A 156 27.15 7.16 -11.16
C ALA A 156 26.73 8.29 -10.23
N GLU A 157 26.36 9.45 -10.76
CA GLU A 157 26.00 10.66 -9.99
C GLU A 157 24.54 10.65 -9.52
N LEU A 158 23.71 9.73 -10.04
CA LEU A 158 22.31 9.64 -9.70
C LEU A 158 22.10 8.95 -8.34
N SER A 159 21.08 9.40 -7.61
CA SER A 159 20.58 8.67 -6.43
C SER A 159 19.97 7.31 -6.81
N GLY A 160 19.84 6.39 -5.83
CA GLY A 160 19.23 5.07 -6.07
C GLY A 160 17.81 5.17 -6.66
N GLY A 161 17.00 6.11 -6.16
CA GLY A 161 15.65 6.34 -6.69
C GLY A 161 15.66 6.89 -8.11
N GLN A 162 16.59 7.79 -8.46
CA GLN A 162 16.73 8.29 -9.82
C GLN A 162 17.16 7.18 -10.79
N ARG A 163 18.14 6.35 -10.40
CA ARG A 163 18.57 5.19 -11.20
C ARG A 163 17.42 4.23 -11.50
N LYS A 164 16.56 3.96 -10.51
CA LYS A 164 15.37 3.12 -10.70
C LYS A 164 14.37 3.75 -11.67
N ARG A 165 14.16 5.07 -11.62
CA ARG A 165 13.29 5.79 -12.55
C ARG A 165 13.83 5.78 -13.98
N VAL A 166 15.14 5.89 -14.18
CA VAL A 166 15.78 5.74 -15.48
C VAL A 166 15.59 4.33 -16.03
N ALA A 167 15.77 3.30 -15.22
CA ALA A 167 15.53 1.91 -15.62
C ALA A 167 14.06 1.66 -16.00
N LEU A 168 13.11 2.25 -15.24
CA LEU A 168 11.69 2.20 -15.57
C LEU A 168 11.41 2.86 -16.93
N ALA A 169 11.97 4.05 -17.20
CA ALA A 169 11.85 4.69 -18.51
C ALA A 169 12.31 3.74 -19.64
N GLY A 170 13.44 3.05 -19.43
CA GLY A 170 13.98 2.08 -20.40
C GLY A 170 13.00 0.96 -20.73
N VAL A 171 12.38 0.31 -19.73
CA VAL A 171 11.42 -0.78 -19.99
C VAL A 171 10.07 -0.29 -20.53
N LEU A 172 9.69 0.96 -20.24
CA LEU A 172 8.45 1.56 -20.76
C LEU A 172 8.56 2.00 -22.23
N VAL A 173 9.72 2.47 -22.65
CA VAL A 173 10.00 2.87 -24.04
C VAL A 173 10.00 1.66 -24.98
N ARG A 174 10.46 0.51 -24.50
CA ARG A 174 10.60 -0.68 -25.33
C ARG A 174 9.24 -1.32 -25.61
N PRO A 175 8.94 -1.62 -26.88
CA PRO A 175 7.74 -2.37 -27.23
C PRO A 175 7.83 -3.79 -26.66
N SER A 176 6.83 -4.21 -25.89
CA SER A 176 6.78 -5.57 -25.33
C SER A 176 5.34 -6.08 -25.23
N ASP A 177 5.18 -7.40 -25.40
CA ASP A 177 3.90 -8.10 -25.25
C ASP A 177 3.56 -8.32 -23.78
N LEU A 178 4.60 -8.61 -22.98
CA LEU A 178 4.50 -8.76 -21.53
C LEU A 178 5.50 -7.81 -20.84
N LEU A 179 4.98 -6.94 -19.99
CA LEU A 179 5.76 -6.06 -19.14
C LEU A 179 5.73 -6.61 -17.72
N ILE A 180 6.91 -6.83 -17.13
CA ILE A 180 7.06 -7.33 -15.76
C ILE A 180 7.68 -6.23 -14.91
N LEU A 181 7.01 -5.81 -13.82
CA LEU A 181 7.46 -4.73 -12.95
C LEU A 181 7.55 -5.19 -11.49
N ASP A 182 8.73 -5.05 -10.90
CA ASP A 182 8.96 -5.36 -9.48
C ASP A 182 9.09 -4.07 -8.68
N GLU A 183 8.05 -3.73 -7.90
CA GLU A 183 7.92 -2.51 -7.07
C GLU A 183 8.20 -1.21 -7.85
N PRO A 184 7.43 -0.92 -8.94
CA PRO A 184 7.70 0.26 -9.77
C PRO A 184 7.39 1.59 -9.08
N THR A 185 6.49 1.61 -8.10
CA THR A 185 6.02 2.82 -7.41
C THR A 185 6.92 3.27 -6.25
N ASN A 186 7.86 2.44 -5.80
CA ASN A 186 8.75 2.77 -4.71
C ASN A 186 9.61 3.99 -5.00
N HIS A 187 9.69 4.91 -4.04
CA HIS A 187 10.43 6.17 -4.12
C HIS A 187 9.87 7.18 -5.14
N MET A 188 8.62 7.01 -5.58
CA MET A 188 7.92 7.96 -6.43
C MET A 188 6.98 8.83 -5.59
N ASP A 189 6.78 10.07 -6.03
CA ASP A 189 5.74 10.92 -5.46
C ASP A 189 4.37 10.62 -6.09
N ASN A 190 3.31 11.09 -5.45
CA ASN A 190 1.94 10.79 -5.86
C ASN A 190 1.61 11.29 -7.28
N GLU A 191 2.24 12.34 -7.77
CA GLU A 191 2.01 12.88 -9.11
C GLU A 191 2.60 11.95 -10.18
N THR A 192 3.82 11.48 -9.96
CA THR A 192 4.50 10.49 -10.82
C THR A 192 3.76 9.13 -10.82
N VAL A 193 3.28 8.67 -9.64
CA VAL A 193 2.48 7.44 -9.54
C VAL A 193 1.17 7.56 -10.32
N ALA A 194 0.44 8.67 -10.20
CA ALA A 194 -0.80 8.90 -10.93
C ALA A 194 -0.58 8.93 -12.46
N TRP A 195 0.53 9.51 -12.91
CA TRP A 195 0.91 9.50 -14.31
C TRP A 195 1.23 8.07 -14.79
N LEU A 196 2.02 7.29 -14.03
CA LEU A 196 2.36 5.91 -14.35
C LEU A 196 1.09 5.03 -14.43
N GLU A 197 0.14 5.23 -13.52
CA GLU A 197 -1.17 4.58 -13.55
C GLU A 197 -1.87 4.78 -14.90
N GLN A 198 -1.98 6.04 -15.35
CA GLN A 198 -2.63 6.36 -16.62
C GLN A 198 -1.92 5.75 -17.84
N LEU A 199 -0.59 5.69 -17.78
CA LEU A 199 0.22 5.06 -18.82
C LEU A 199 -0.06 3.55 -18.91
N LEU A 200 -0.03 2.85 -17.76
CA LEU A 200 -0.25 1.40 -17.70
C LEU A 200 -1.70 1.02 -18.00
N LEU A 201 -2.68 1.87 -17.66
CA LEU A 201 -4.08 1.66 -18.03
C LEU A 201 -4.29 1.67 -19.54
N LYS A 202 -3.60 2.55 -20.26
CA LYS A 202 -3.68 2.67 -21.73
C LYS A 202 -2.93 1.57 -22.48
N ARG A 203 -2.04 0.85 -21.80
CA ARG A 203 -1.24 -0.22 -22.41
C ARG A 203 -2.12 -1.39 -22.86
N LYS A 204 -1.92 -1.84 -24.12
CA LYS A 204 -2.64 -2.98 -24.72
C LYS A 204 -2.00 -4.34 -24.40
N GLY A 205 -0.67 -4.38 -24.15
CA GLY A 205 0.07 -5.58 -23.77
C GLY A 205 -0.30 -6.09 -22.38
N ALA A 206 0.14 -7.30 -22.04
CA ALA A 206 -0.02 -7.84 -20.71
C ALA A 206 0.93 -7.18 -19.71
N LEU A 207 0.50 -7.13 -18.45
CA LEU A 207 1.27 -6.61 -17.33
C LEU A 207 1.29 -7.66 -16.21
N LEU A 208 2.47 -7.92 -15.65
CA LEU A 208 2.65 -8.69 -14.44
C LEU A 208 3.44 -7.84 -13.45
N MET A 209 2.90 -7.57 -12.26
CA MET A 209 3.58 -6.68 -11.34
C MET A 209 3.49 -7.10 -9.88
N VAL A 210 4.49 -6.70 -9.11
CA VAL A 210 4.48 -6.66 -7.64
C VAL A 210 4.48 -5.20 -7.22
N THR A 211 3.58 -4.81 -6.34
CA THR A 211 3.61 -3.49 -5.69
C THR A 211 2.95 -3.55 -4.32
N HIS A 212 3.40 -2.70 -3.42
CA HIS A 212 2.80 -2.51 -2.10
C HIS A 212 1.82 -1.32 -2.07
N ASP A 213 1.76 -0.53 -3.13
CA ASP A 213 0.78 0.54 -3.29
C ASP A 213 -0.59 -0.04 -3.65
N ARG A 214 -1.48 -0.11 -2.66
CA ARG A 214 -2.82 -0.72 -2.79
C ARG A 214 -3.73 0.07 -3.71
N TYR A 215 -3.61 1.40 -3.72
CA TYR A 215 -4.42 2.27 -4.56
C TYR A 215 -4.05 2.11 -6.04
N PHE A 216 -2.76 2.12 -6.33
CA PHE A 216 -2.24 1.82 -7.65
C PHE A 216 -2.62 0.40 -8.12
N PHE A 217 -2.49 -0.58 -7.22
CA PHE A 217 -2.88 -1.96 -7.46
C PHE A 217 -4.38 -2.07 -7.83
N ASP A 218 -5.26 -1.47 -7.04
CA ASP A 218 -6.72 -1.55 -7.22
C ASP A 218 -7.19 -0.97 -8.56
N ARG A 219 -6.50 0.06 -9.06
CA ARG A 219 -6.84 0.74 -10.32
C ARG A 219 -6.27 0.07 -11.56
N VAL A 220 -5.06 -0.46 -11.48
CA VAL A 220 -4.35 -1.01 -12.64
C VAL A 220 -4.67 -2.47 -12.87
N VAL A 221 -4.82 -3.25 -11.79
CA VAL A 221 -4.90 -4.72 -11.83
C VAL A 221 -6.33 -5.20 -12.13
N ASN A 222 -6.45 -6.22 -12.98
CA ASN A 222 -7.70 -6.91 -13.27
C ASN A 222 -7.72 -8.38 -12.82
N ARG A 223 -6.55 -8.95 -12.45
CA ARG A 223 -6.41 -10.30 -11.88
C ARG A 223 -5.36 -10.27 -10.77
N THR A 224 -5.65 -10.86 -9.64
CA THR A 224 -4.76 -10.91 -8.48
C THR A 224 -4.25 -12.32 -8.24
N LEU A 225 -2.95 -12.49 -8.10
CA LEU A 225 -2.27 -13.73 -7.78
C LEU A 225 -1.71 -13.64 -6.37
N GLU A 226 -2.24 -14.43 -5.43
CA GLU A 226 -1.78 -14.49 -4.05
C GLU A 226 -0.80 -15.64 -3.86
N LEU A 227 0.37 -15.36 -3.28
CA LEU A 227 1.32 -16.36 -2.78
C LEU A 227 1.18 -16.45 -1.26
N ASP A 228 0.58 -17.52 -0.75
CA ASP A 228 0.33 -17.75 0.67
C ASP A 228 0.71 -19.18 1.06
N GLY A 229 1.59 -19.34 2.06
CA GLY A 229 2.04 -20.65 2.54
C GLY A 229 2.69 -21.56 1.47
N GLY A 230 3.32 -20.97 0.45
CA GLY A 230 3.89 -21.71 -0.69
C GLY A 230 2.87 -22.14 -1.75
N GLN A 231 1.59 -21.85 -1.54
CA GLN A 231 0.50 -22.08 -2.50
C GLN A 231 0.21 -20.82 -3.31
N CYS A 232 -0.38 -21.00 -4.49
CA CYS A 232 -0.76 -19.91 -5.39
C CYS A 232 -2.28 -19.90 -5.59
N TYR A 233 -2.91 -18.76 -5.34
CA TYR A 233 -4.34 -18.55 -5.55
C TYR A 233 -4.57 -17.42 -6.54
N LEU A 234 -5.38 -17.69 -7.57
CA LEU A 234 -5.69 -16.71 -8.61
C LEU A 234 -7.12 -16.20 -8.43
N TYR A 235 -7.26 -14.88 -8.33
CA TYR A 235 -8.55 -14.19 -8.21
C TYR A 235 -8.77 -13.28 -9.42
N THR A 236 -9.97 -13.28 -9.95
CA THR A 236 -10.39 -12.32 -10.97
C THR A 236 -10.96 -11.10 -10.28
N GLY A 237 -10.43 -9.93 -10.58
CA GLY A 237 -10.82 -8.65 -10.01
C GLY A 237 -9.64 -7.86 -9.44
N ASN A 238 -9.95 -6.66 -8.96
CA ASN A 238 -9.04 -5.72 -8.32
C ASN A 238 -8.73 -6.09 -6.86
N TYR A 239 -8.01 -5.22 -6.15
CA TYR A 239 -7.61 -5.43 -4.76
C TYR A 239 -8.80 -5.56 -3.80
N SER A 240 -9.82 -4.73 -3.97
CA SER A 240 -11.02 -4.73 -3.12
C SER A 240 -11.79 -6.04 -3.22
N LEU A 241 -11.98 -6.55 -4.44
CA LEU A 241 -12.62 -7.85 -4.67
C LEU A 241 -11.76 -9.03 -4.19
N PHE A 242 -10.44 -8.92 -4.32
CA PHE A 242 -9.50 -9.89 -3.77
C PHE A 242 -9.67 -10.02 -2.25
N LEU A 243 -9.72 -8.90 -1.50
CA LEU A 243 -9.90 -8.92 -0.05
C LEU A 243 -11.17 -9.68 0.35
N GLN A 244 -12.30 -9.38 -0.31
CA GLN A 244 -13.56 -10.06 -0.04
C GLN A 244 -13.44 -11.59 -0.28
N LYS A 245 -12.94 -12.01 -1.44
CA LYS A 245 -12.79 -13.43 -1.78
C LYS A 245 -11.78 -14.16 -0.89
N ARG A 246 -10.72 -13.48 -0.49
CA ARG A 246 -9.73 -14.01 0.46
C ARG A 246 -10.38 -14.28 1.82
N GLU A 247 -11.20 -13.34 2.29
CA GLU A 247 -11.92 -13.50 3.56
C GLU A 247 -12.91 -14.67 3.51
N GLU A 248 -13.70 -14.78 2.43
CA GLU A 248 -14.60 -15.92 2.18
C GLU A 248 -13.84 -17.26 2.19
N ARG A 249 -12.66 -17.31 1.53
CA ARG A 249 -11.79 -18.50 1.54
C ARG A 249 -11.33 -18.82 2.96
N ARG A 250 -10.80 -17.86 3.71
CA ARG A 250 -10.31 -18.05 5.09
C ARG A 250 -11.40 -18.53 6.02
N GLN A 251 -12.60 -17.98 5.92
CA GLN A 251 -13.75 -18.42 6.70
C GLN A 251 -14.13 -19.87 6.35
N SER A 252 -14.12 -20.24 5.07
CA SER A 252 -14.37 -21.62 4.63
C SER A 252 -13.30 -22.58 5.14
N GLU A 253 -12.01 -22.22 5.06
CA GLU A 253 -10.88 -23.00 5.57
C GLU A 253 -10.96 -23.15 7.09
N ALA A 254 -11.26 -22.09 7.83
CA ALA A 254 -11.44 -22.11 9.28
C ALA A 254 -12.62 -23.02 9.70
N ALA A 255 -13.73 -22.95 8.99
CA ALA A 255 -14.89 -23.82 9.23
C ALA A 255 -14.54 -25.30 8.94
N ALA A 256 -13.79 -25.60 7.88
CA ALA A 256 -13.31 -26.94 7.54
C ALA A 256 -12.35 -27.45 8.62
N ALA A 257 -11.39 -26.62 9.06
CA ALA A 257 -10.45 -26.93 10.14
C ALA A 257 -11.18 -27.22 11.46
N GLN A 258 -12.21 -26.44 11.79
CA GLN A 258 -13.01 -26.67 13.00
C GLN A 258 -13.80 -28.00 12.92
N ARG A 259 -14.35 -28.32 11.75
CA ARG A 259 -15.03 -29.62 11.54
C ARG A 259 -14.05 -30.78 11.72
N LEU A 260 -12.84 -30.68 11.16
CA LEU A 260 -11.80 -31.68 11.28
C LEU A 260 -11.35 -31.87 12.74
N ARG A 261 -11.12 -30.76 13.49
CA ARG A 261 -10.82 -30.79 14.94
C ARG A 261 -11.94 -31.46 15.74
N ASN A 262 -13.21 -31.24 15.38
CA ASN A 262 -14.35 -31.89 16.05
C ASN A 262 -14.43 -33.39 15.75
N VAL A 263 -14.08 -33.82 14.54
CA VAL A 263 -13.95 -35.25 14.16
C VAL A 263 -12.79 -35.86 14.94
N TYR A 264 -11.62 -35.22 14.95
CA TYR A 264 -10.45 -35.70 15.71
C TYR A 264 -10.74 -35.86 17.20
N ARG A 265 -11.40 -34.88 17.85
CA ARG A 265 -11.79 -35.00 19.27
C ARG A 265 -12.71 -36.21 19.53
N ARG A 266 -13.65 -36.50 18.65
CA ARG A 266 -14.52 -37.65 18.74
C ARG A 266 -13.77 -38.98 18.59
N GLU A 267 -12.88 -39.07 17.62
CA GLU A 267 -12.05 -40.25 17.40
C GLU A 267 -11.02 -40.46 18.51
N LEU A 268 -10.42 -39.38 19.03
CA LEU A 268 -9.52 -39.39 20.20
C LEU A 268 -10.24 -39.92 21.44
N ALA A 269 -11.46 -39.44 21.72
CA ALA A 269 -12.29 -39.89 22.83
C ALA A 269 -12.68 -41.38 22.66
N TRP A 270 -12.84 -41.87 21.44
CA TRP A 270 -13.09 -43.29 21.17
C TRP A 270 -11.83 -44.13 21.39
N ILE A 271 -10.66 -43.67 20.98
CA ILE A 271 -9.38 -44.39 21.18
C ILE A 271 -9.00 -44.44 22.67
N SER A 272 -9.22 -43.34 23.41
CA SER A 272 -8.87 -43.22 24.83
C SER A 272 -9.80 -44.03 25.74
N ARG A 273 -11.04 -44.27 25.34
CA ARG A 273 -11.90 -45.25 26.00
C ARG A 273 -11.30 -46.64 25.77
N GLY A 274 -10.58 -47.14 26.79
CA GLY A 274 -9.90 -48.42 26.76
C GLY A 274 -10.82 -49.54 26.23
N ALA A 275 -10.24 -50.60 25.68
CA ALA A 275 -10.97 -51.75 25.19
C ALA A 275 -11.68 -52.47 26.34
N GLU A 276 -12.83 -51.95 26.77
CA GLU A 276 -13.77 -52.72 27.55
C GLU A 276 -14.41 -53.75 26.62
N ALA A 277 -13.99 -54.99 26.85
CA ALA A 277 -14.60 -56.25 26.44
C ALA A 277 -14.94 -56.46 24.95
N ARG A 278 -14.15 -57.31 24.28
CA ARG A 278 -14.53 -58.21 23.19
C ARG A 278 -14.60 -57.71 21.75
N ARG A 279 -14.04 -56.56 21.36
CA ARG A 279 -13.84 -56.29 19.95
C ARG A 279 -12.45 -55.72 19.71
N THR A 280 -11.63 -56.38 18.91
CA THR A 280 -10.39 -55.87 18.31
C THR A 280 -10.68 -54.52 17.69
N LYS A 281 -9.97 -53.47 18.12
CA LYS A 281 -10.04 -52.14 17.47
C LYS A 281 -9.73 -52.37 15.99
N SER A 282 -10.60 -51.94 15.09
CA SER A 282 -10.37 -52.05 13.66
C SER A 282 -9.07 -51.34 13.31
N ARG A 283 -8.12 -52.08 12.73
CA ARG A 283 -6.80 -51.58 12.31
C ARG A 283 -6.94 -50.39 11.36
N GLU A 284 -7.91 -50.47 10.47
CA GLU A 284 -8.27 -49.42 9.51
C GLU A 284 -8.72 -48.12 10.17
N ARG A 285 -9.44 -48.19 11.31
CA ARG A 285 -9.87 -46.98 12.03
C ARG A 285 -8.73 -46.32 12.82
N ILE A 286 -7.74 -47.11 13.26
CA ILE A 286 -6.53 -46.58 13.89
C ILE A 286 -5.63 -45.92 12.84
N GLU A 287 -5.48 -46.51 11.67
CA GLU A 287 -4.74 -45.92 10.55
C GLU A 287 -5.37 -44.58 10.13
N ARG A 288 -6.69 -44.52 9.97
CA ARG A 288 -7.44 -43.29 9.69
C ARG A 288 -7.30 -42.25 10.80
N PHE A 289 -7.24 -42.65 12.07
CA PHE A 289 -6.97 -41.73 13.17
C PHE A 289 -5.56 -41.13 13.09
N ASN A 290 -4.56 -41.92 12.76
CA ASN A 290 -3.18 -41.44 12.61
C ASN A 290 -3.06 -40.43 11.43
N GLU A 291 -3.78 -40.69 10.34
CA GLU A 291 -3.87 -39.71 9.23
C GLU A 291 -4.55 -38.40 9.68
N LEU A 292 -5.68 -38.48 10.35
CA LEU A 292 -6.40 -37.36 10.95
C LEU A 292 -5.54 -36.56 11.95
N GLU A 293 -4.73 -37.27 12.75
CA GLU A 293 -3.82 -36.63 13.70
C GLU A 293 -2.74 -35.82 12.97
N GLN A 294 -2.20 -36.36 11.87
CA GLN A 294 -1.23 -35.63 11.05
C GLN A 294 -1.87 -34.41 10.36
N GLU A 295 -3.09 -34.56 9.81
CA GLU A 295 -3.82 -33.45 9.20
C GLU A 295 -4.13 -32.34 10.22
N VAL A 296 -4.58 -32.69 11.44
CA VAL A 296 -4.86 -31.71 12.49
C VAL A 296 -3.60 -31.02 13.00
N LYS A 297 -2.46 -31.72 13.07
CA LYS A 297 -1.16 -31.12 13.44
C LYS A 297 -0.66 -30.14 12.37
N ASN A 298 -0.95 -30.41 11.10
CA ASN A 298 -0.59 -29.53 9.99
C ASN A 298 -1.48 -28.28 9.90
N ILE A 299 -2.68 -28.31 10.47
CA ILE A 299 -3.54 -27.13 10.61
C ILE A 299 -3.01 -26.30 11.78
N SER A 300 -2.06 -25.42 11.49
CA SER A 300 -1.50 -24.47 12.47
C SER A 300 -2.61 -23.76 13.23
N ALA A 301 -2.38 -23.53 14.51
CA ALA A 301 -3.26 -22.75 15.36
C ALA A 301 -3.17 -21.24 15.00
N SER A 302 -3.77 -20.84 13.90
CA SER A 302 -4.03 -19.43 13.60
C SER A 302 -5.26 -18.97 14.37
N GLY A 303 -5.08 -18.69 15.65
CA GLY A 303 -6.07 -17.97 16.44
C GLY A 303 -5.90 -16.47 16.17
N GLU A 304 -6.90 -15.84 15.61
CA GLU A 304 -7.01 -14.38 15.60
C GLU A 304 -7.20 -13.92 17.05
N LEU A 305 -6.18 -13.28 17.58
CA LEU A 305 -6.25 -12.55 18.86
C LEU A 305 -6.51 -11.09 18.51
N GLU A 306 -7.65 -10.55 18.91
CA GLU A 306 -7.98 -9.13 18.76
C GLU A 306 -6.89 -8.23 19.37
N MET A 307 -6.52 -7.15 18.66
CA MET A 307 -5.53 -6.20 19.15
C MET A 307 -6.22 -5.12 19.96
N SER A 308 -5.89 -5.02 21.24
CA SER A 308 -6.09 -3.82 22.01
C SER A 308 -4.73 -3.27 22.47
N SER A 309 -4.48 -1.97 22.24
CA SER A 309 -3.19 -1.35 22.59
C SER A 309 -3.18 -0.88 24.05
N ALA A 310 -2.00 -0.90 24.68
CA ALA A 310 -1.82 -0.34 26.02
C ALA A 310 -1.84 1.19 25.98
N GLY A 311 -2.72 1.82 26.73
CA GLY A 311 -2.77 3.27 26.88
C GLY A 311 -2.02 3.76 28.10
N SER A 312 -0.88 4.45 27.95
CA SER A 312 -0.30 5.22 29.04
C SER A 312 -1.02 6.58 29.15
N ARG A 313 -1.12 7.13 30.40
CA ARG A 313 -1.76 8.43 30.62
C ARG A 313 -0.98 9.55 29.95
N LEU A 314 -1.61 10.24 28.98
CA LEU A 314 -1.11 11.47 28.34
C LEU A 314 -1.76 12.71 28.98
N GLY A 315 -0.98 13.78 29.12
CA GLY A 315 -1.48 15.13 29.43
C GLY A 315 -2.38 15.69 28.33
N LYS A 316 -2.97 16.87 28.56
CA LYS A 316 -3.80 17.55 27.55
C LYS A 316 -2.98 17.99 26.32
N THR A 317 -1.80 18.57 26.52
CA THR A 317 -0.85 18.96 25.46
C THR A 317 0.25 17.92 25.40
N VAL A 318 0.49 17.36 24.21
CA VAL A 318 1.45 16.30 24.01
C VAL A 318 2.78 16.84 23.49
N VAL A 319 2.73 17.59 22.38
CA VAL A 319 3.87 18.32 21.80
C VAL A 319 3.36 19.67 21.35
N GLU A 320 4.07 20.75 21.70
CA GLU A 320 3.77 22.11 21.30
C GLU A 320 4.91 22.65 20.47
N CYS A 321 4.59 23.08 19.27
CA CYS A 321 5.51 23.67 18.31
C CYS A 321 5.15 25.14 18.11
N GLU A 322 6.09 26.05 18.37
CA GLU A 322 5.89 27.48 18.22
C GLU A 322 6.87 28.06 17.21
N HIS A 323 6.35 28.63 16.12
CA HIS A 323 7.09 29.36 15.09
C HIS A 323 8.34 28.65 14.58
N LEU A 324 8.23 27.32 14.34
CA LEU A 324 9.36 26.51 13.86
C LEU A 324 9.83 26.99 12.49
N GLY A 325 11.12 27.22 12.38
CA GLY A 325 11.79 27.53 11.13
C GLY A 325 13.10 26.78 11.01
N LEU A 326 13.39 26.29 9.81
CA LEU A 326 14.65 25.61 9.50
C LEU A 326 15.12 25.94 8.09
N ASP A 327 16.36 26.39 8.02
CA ASP A 327 17.07 26.72 6.79
C ASP A 327 18.34 25.84 6.70
N TYR A 328 18.55 25.14 5.60
CA TYR A 328 19.74 24.31 5.40
C TYR A 328 20.36 24.57 4.02
N ASN A 329 21.64 24.92 3.97
CA ASN A 329 22.39 25.26 2.74
C ASN A 329 21.68 26.32 1.85
N GLY A 330 21.03 27.32 2.45
CA GLY A 330 20.32 28.37 1.72
C GLY A 330 18.94 27.98 1.18
N VAL A 331 18.46 26.77 1.51
CA VAL A 331 17.10 26.31 1.18
C VAL A 331 16.26 26.30 2.46
N THR A 332 15.10 26.97 2.41
CA THR A 332 14.15 26.97 3.53
C THR A 332 13.27 25.73 3.46
N TYR A 333 13.42 24.83 4.44
CA TYR A 333 12.62 23.61 4.57
C TYR A 333 11.36 23.82 5.40
N ILE A 334 11.42 24.69 6.43
CA ILE A 334 10.28 25.06 7.26
C ILE A 334 10.37 26.57 7.48
N LYS A 335 9.30 27.30 7.11
CA LYS A 335 9.32 28.76 7.16
C LYS A 335 8.79 29.33 8.49
N ASP A 336 7.61 28.88 8.89
CA ASP A 336 6.94 29.29 10.13
C ASP A 336 5.82 28.26 10.40
N PHE A 337 6.11 27.28 11.26
CA PHE A 337 5.16 26.22 11.55
C PHE A 337 4.83 26.22 13.05
N SER A 338 3.54 26.37 13.36
CA SER A 338 3.03 26.30 14.73
C SER A 338 1.91 25.27 14.81
N TYR A 339 1.99 24.37 15.78
CA TYR A 339 1.00 23.33 15.99
C TYR A 339 1.04 22.80 17.43
N ILE A 340 -0.14 22.48 17.97
CA ILE A 340 -0.29 21.80 19.24
C ILE A 340 -0.84 20.41 18.99
N LEU A 341 -0.01 19.38 19.22
CA LEU A 341 -0.39 17.99 19.08
C LEU A 341 -1.22 17.56 20.29
N LEU A 342 -2.43 17.06 20.02
CA LEU A 342 -3.35 16.59 21.04
C LEU A 342 -3.28 15.06 21.19
N ARG A 343 -3.82 14.54 22.28
CA ARG A 343 -3.73 13.12 22.67
C ARG A 343 -4.16 12.13 21.58
N ASN A 344 -5.20 12.41 20.83
CA ASN A 344 -5.79 11.49 19.85
C ASN A 344 -5.62 11.99 18.42
N ASP A 345 -4.71 12.93 18.20
CA ASP A 345 -4.47 13.44 16.85
C ASP A 345 -3.94 12.33 15.94
N ARG A 346 -4.51 12.29 14.74
CA ARG A 346 -4.13 11.44 13.63
C ARG A 346 -3.73 12.33 12.47
N VAL A 347 -2.44 12.51 12.27
CA VAL A 347 -1.90 13.47 11.30
C VAL A 347 -1.15 12.75 10.20
N GLY A 348 -1.59 12.93 8.97
CA GLY A 348 -0.86 12.52 7.76
C GLY A 348 0.00 13.66 7.23
N ILE A 349 1.23 13.40 6.84
CA ILE A 349 2.14 14.38 6.21
C ILE A 349 2.34 13.97 4.77
N VAL A 350 2.11 14.92 3.84
CA VAL A 350 2.23 14.71 2.40
C VAL A 350 3.03 15.84 1.74
N GLY A 351 3.62 15.57 0.59
CA GLY A 351 4.36 16.56 -0.19
C GLY A 351 5.46 15.94 -1.05
N PRO A 352 6.10 16.73 -1.93
CA PRO A 352 7.18 16.28 -2.80
C PRO A 352 8.37 15.69 -2.03
N ASN A 353 9.15 14.84 -2.70
CA ASN A 353 10.39 14.33 -2.13
C ASN A 353 11.39 15.49 -1.93
N GLY A 354 12.10 15.45 -0.79
CA GLY A 354 13.04 16.51 -0.42
C GLY A 354 12.40 17.80 0.11
N SER A 355 11.09 17.85 0.35
CA SER A 355 10.40 19.04 0.87
C SER A 355 10.60 19.31 2.37
N GLY A 356 11.26 18.42 3.11
CA GLY A 356 11.52 18.57 4.56
C GLY A 356 10.59 17.75 5.48
N LYS A 357 9.87 16.77 4.96
CA LYS A 357 8.96 15.89 5.74
C LYS A 357 9.69 15.15 6.87
N THR A 358 10.75 14.41 6.53
CA THR A 358 11.62 13.70 7.51
C THR A 358 12.26 14.68 8.49
N THR A 359 12.64 15.86 8.02
CA THR A 359 13.23 16.91 8.85
C THR A 359 12.26 17.40 9.93
N LEU A 360 10.98 17.59 9.59
CA LEU A 360 9.95 17.90 10.59
C LEU A 360 9.79 16.76 11.59
N MET A 361 9.81 15.50 11.14
CA MET A 361 9.74 14.32 12.02
C MET A 361 10.92 14.27 12.98
N ASP A 362 12.13 14.55 12.52
CA ASP A 362 13.34 14.59 13.38
C ASP A 362 13.29 15.71 14.41
N ILE A 363 12.73 16.88 14.07
CA ILE A 363 12.47 17.97 15.03
C ILE A 363 11.47 17.53 16.09
N LEU A 364 10.35 16.92 15.69
CA LEU A 364 9.32 16.41 16.61
C LEU A 364 9.84 15.27 17.51
N ALA A 365 10.76 14.45 17.00
CA ALA A 365 11.43 13.41 17.75
C ALA A 365 12.52 13.93 18.71
N GLY A 366 12.84 15.23 18.66
CA GLY A 366 13.91 15.84 19.45
C GLY A 366 15.33 15.47 18.98
N LYS A 367 15.47 14.94 17.75
CA LYS A 367 16.77 14.60 17.15
C LYS A 367 17.45 15.80 16.48
N LEU A 368 16.65 16.75 16.01
CA LEU A 368 17.13 17.97 15.35
C LEU A 368 16.58 19.19 16.07
N VAL A 369 17.44 20.18 16.29
CA VAL A 369 17.05 21.45 16.88
C VAL A 369 16.69 22.42 15.74
N PRO A 370 15.52 23.09 15.76
CA PRO A 370 15.16 24.06 14.75
C PRO A 370 16.01 25.35 14.88
N ASP A 371 16.22 26.06 13.76
CA ASP A 371 16.96 27.35 13.77
C ASP A 371 16.13 28.47 14.42
N ARG A 372 14.80 28.39 14.32
CA ARG A 372 13.85 29.36 14.88
C ARG A 372 12.69 28.62 15.54
N GLY A 373 12.15 29.27 16.58
CA GLY A 373 11.03 28.71 17.34
C GLY A 373 11.44 27.73 18.42
N SER A 374 10.45 27.03 18.99
CA SER A 374 10.68 26.06 20.06
C SER A 374 9.75 24.85 19.94
N VAL A 375 10.23 23.69 20.43
CA VAL A 375 9.42 22.48 20.61
C VAL A 375 9.40 22.12 22.08
N GLN A 376 8.20 22.03 22.64
CA GLN A 376 8.01 21.61 24.03
C GLN A 376 7.35 20.23 24.04
N ILE A 377 8.02 19.24 24.61
CA ILE A 377 7.53 17.86 24.73
C ILE A 377 7.07 17.64 26.17
N GLY A 378 5.85 17.16 26.34
CA GLY A 378 5.28 16.89 27.67
C GLY A 378 6.09 15.82 28.44
N GLN A 379 6.22 15.97 29.75
CA GLN A 379 7.04 15.08 30.59
C GLN A 379 6.59 13.61 30.59
N THR A 380 5.33 13.32 30.27
CA THR A 380 4.77 11.97 30.20
C THR A 380 4.84 11.36 28.80
N VAL A 381 5.38 12.09 27.83
CA VAL A 381 5.45 11.68 26.44
C VAL A 381 6.55 10.64 26.25
N ARG A 382 6.17 9.52 25.61
CA ARG A 382 7.07 8.47 25.15
C ARG A 382 6.92 8.37 23.64
N ILE A 383 7.91 8.87 22.91
CA ILE A 383 7.89 8.89 21.45
C ILE A 383 8.44 7.55 20.93
N GLY A 384 7.64 6.85 20.14
CA GLY A 384 8.08 5.76 19.28
C GLY A 384 8.34 6.30 17.88
N TYR A 385 9.59 6.33 17.46
CA TYR A 385 9.95 6.85 16.14
C TYR A 385 10.42 5.74 15.21
N PHE A 386 9.62 5.46 14.18
CA PHE A 386 9.98 4.60 13.08
C PHE A 386 10.55 5.45 11.95
N SER A 387 11.87 5.49 11.83
CA SER A 387 12.58 6.32 10.83
C SER A 387 12.75 5.60 9.50
N GLN A 388 12.90 6.38 8.43
CA GLN A 388 13.17 5.86 7.08
C GLN A 388 14.47 5.07 7.02
N HIS A 389 15.53 5.57 7.67
CA HIS A 389 16.83 4.89 7.78
C HIS A 389 16.96 4.29 9.18
N SER A 390 16.90 2.98 9.28
CA SER A 390 17.17 2.23 10.51
C SER A 390 18.46 1.44 10.36
N GLU A 391 19.41 1.72 11.22
CA GLU A 391 20.61 0.88 11.36
C GLU A 391 20.22 -0.35 12.17
N PHE A 392 20.34 -1.51 11.55
CA PHE A 392 20.21 -2.78 12.26
C PHE A 392 21.58 -3.18 12.78
N PRO A 393 21.70 -3.54 14.06
CA PRO A 393 22.93 -4.10 14.54
C PRO A 393 23.22 -5.40 13.77
N ASP A 394 24.43 -5.57 13.31
CA ASP A 394 24.91 -6.86 12.76
C ASP A 394 25.10 -7.84 13.92
N SER A 395 23.98 -8.28 14.48
CA SER A 395 23.89 -9.04 15.71
C SER A 395 23.51 -10.48 15.39
N GLU A 396 24.24 -11.42 15.99
CA GLU A 396 23.90 -12.84 16.02
C GLU A 396 22.73 -13.14 16.97
N GLN A 397 22.20 -12.12 17.65
CA GLN A 397 21.05 -12.21 18.54
C GLN A 397 19.83 -12.74 17.80
N ARG A 398 19.07 -13.61 18.46
CA ARG A 398 17.83 -14.17 17.91
C ARG A 398 16.71 -13.13 17.87
N VAL A 399 15.82 -13.25 16.91
CA VAL A 399 14.65 -12.35 16.74
C VAL A 399 13.86 -12.18 18.04
N LEU A 400 13.56 -13.27 18.73
CA LEU A 400 12.81 -13.24 20.00
C LEU A 400 13.57 -12.49 21.11
N GLU A 401 14.88 -12.71 21.22
CA GLU A 401 15.74 -12.04 22.21
C GLU A 401 15.81 -10.54 21.93
N TYR A 402 15.98 -10.16 20.66
CA TYR A 402 16.05 -8.76 20.21
C TYR A 402 14.79 -7.95 20.58
N ILE A 403 13.62 -8.59 20.59
CA ILE A 403 12.37 -7.95 21.00
C ILE A 403 12.24 -7.95 22.53
N ARG A 404 12.63 -9.03 23.22
CA ARG A 404 12.60 -9.10 24.67
C ARG A 404 13.49 -8.08 25.36
N ASP A 405 14.58 -7.66 24.74
CA ASP A 405 15.44 -6.58 25.27
C ASP A 405 14.69 -5.26 25.46
N VAL A 406 13.60 -5.04 24.73
CA VAL A 406 12.74 -3.86 24.92
C VAL A 406 11.66 -4.14 25.97
N SER A 407 10.94 -5.26 25.82
CA SER A 407 9.91 -5.68 26.77
C SER A 407 9.53 -7.16 26.57
N ASP A 408 9.34 -7.89 27.67
CA ASP A 408 8.86 -9.27 27.63
C ASP A 408 7.37 -9.36 27.23
N HIS A 409 6.58 -8.33 27.52
CA HIS A 409 5.15 -8.27 27.25
C HIS A 409 4.65 -6.82 27.13
N ILE A 410 3.54 -6.65 26.44
CA ILE A 410 2.76 -5.39 26.42
C ILE A 410 1.46 -5.63 27.18
N GLU A 411 1.08 -4.70 28.04
CA GLU A 411 -0.24 -4.69 28.65
C GLU A 411 -1.23 -3.98 27.72
N THR A 412 -2.34 -4.64 27.39
CA THR A 412 -3.43 -4.05 26.62
C THR A 412 -4.36 -3.24 27.50
N ASN A 413 -5.22 -2.38 26.91
CA ASN A 413 -6.20 -1.58 27.66
C ASN A 413 -7.14 -2.41 28.54
N ASP A 414 -7.37 -3.68 28.18
CA ASP A 414 -8.23 -4.63 28.89
C ASP A 414 -7.48 -5.36 30.01
N GLY A 415 -6.21 -4.98 30.28
CA GLY A 415 -5.36 -5.63 31.28
C GLY A 415 -4.80 -6.99 30.84
N THR A 416 -5.03 -7.41 29.59
CA THR A 416 -4.45 -8.65 29.05
C THR A 416 -2.97 -8.42 28.74
N ARG A 417 -2.11 -9.40 29.03
CA ARG A 417 -0.68 -9.36 28.71
C ARG A 417 -0.41 -10.13 27.45
N ILE A 418 0.14 -9.46 26.45
CA ILE A 418 0.59 -10.07 25.19
C ILE A 418 2.09 -10.23 25.24
N THR A 419 2.58 -11.46 25.13
CA THR A 419 4.03 -11.76 25.17
C THR A 419 4.73 -11.34 23.90
N ALA A 420 6.06 -11.13 23.98
CA ALA A 420 6.90 -10.85 22.80
C ALA A 420 6.75 -11.90 21.69
N ALA A 421 6.64 -13.19 22.04
CA ALA A 421 6.43 -14.26 21.07
C ALA A 421 5.08 -14.14 20.33
N GLN A 422 4.00 -13.83 21.06
CA GLN A 422 2.68 -13.61 20.46
C GLN A 422 2.65 -12.37 19.56
N MET A 423 3.34 -11.29 19.96
CA MET A 423 3.46 -10.10 19.10
C MET A 423 4.27 -10.40 17.84
N LEU A 424 5.33 -11.19 17.94
CA LEU A 424 6.08 -11.66 16.78
C LEU A 424 5.21 -12.48 15.82
N GLU A 425 4.38 -13.39 16.34
CA GLU A 425 3.44 -14.15 15.50
C GLU A 425 2.44 -13.26 14.78
N ARG A 426 1.88 -12.25 15.47
CA ARG A 426 0.99 -11.25 14.87
C ARG A 426 1.66 -10.45 13.76
N PHE A 427 2.93 -10.11 13.94
CA PHE A 427 3.75 -9.44 12.93
C PHE A 427 4.36 -10.43 11.92
N LEU A 428 3.72 -11.59 11.75
CA LEU A 428 4.06 -12.60 10.74
C LEU A 428 5.49 -13.16 10.88
N PHE A 429 5.96 -13.31 12.14
CA PHE A 429 7.15 -14.07 12.49
C PHE A 429 6.71 -15.41 13.11
N PRO A 430 6.55 -16.47 12.33
CA PRO A 430 6.20 -17.78 12.86
C PRO A 430 7.29 -18.28 13.82
N SER A 431 6.95 -19.22 14.70
CA SER A 431 7.82 -19.74 15.76
C SER A 431 9.22 -20.12 15.26
N GLU A 432 9.33 -20.64 14.04
CA GLU A 432 10.59 -21.03 13.41
C GLU A 432 11.51 -19.83 13.14
N LEU A 433 10.95 -18.71 12.67
CA LEU A 433 11.69 -17.48 12.40
C LEU A 433 12.10 -16.75 13.69
N GLN A 434 11.40 -16.94 14.80
CA GLN A 434 11.71 -16.29 16.08
C GLN A 434 13.07 -16.72 16.64
N TRP A 435 13.57 -17.89 16.23
CA TRP A 435 14.87 -18.45 16.65
C TRP A 435 16.01 -18.16 15.69
N VAL A 436 15.73 -17.54 14.56
CA VAL A 436 16.74 -17.16 13.57
C VAL A 436 17.51 -15.92 14.04
N PRO A 437 18.83 -15.83 13.81
CA PRO A 437 19.59 -14.61 14.05
C PRO A 437 19.13 -13.43 13.20
N VAL A 438 19.10 -12.21 13.77
CA VAL A 438 18.62 -10.99 13.11
C VAL A 438 19.39 -10.68 11.82
N ASN A 439 20.71 -10.96 11.78
CA ASN A 439 21.54 -10.73 10.61
C ASN A 439 21.14 -11.58 9.39
N LYS A 440 20.48 -12.74 9.59
CA LYS A 440 20.01 -13.64 8.52
C LYS A 440 18.62 -13.29 7.96
N LEU A 441 17.96 -12.30 8.52
CA LEU A 441 16.67 -11.83 8.03
C LEU A 441 16.85 -11.05 6.71
N SER A 442 15.85 -11.15 5.83
CA SER A 442 15.71 -10.29 4.65
C SER A 442 15.49 -8.83 5.04
N GLY A 443 15.71 -7.89 4.10
CA GLY A 443 15.50 -6.45 4.34
C GLY A 443 14.09 -6.13 4.85
N GLY A 444 13.06 -6.68 4.21
CA GLY A 444 11.68 -6.47 4.62
C GLY A 444 11.34 -7.11 5.98
N GLU A 445 11.91 -8.29 6.30
CA GLU A 445 11.77 -8.90 7.63
C GLU A 445 12.45 -8.05 8.70
N LYS A 446 13.64 -7.52 8.44
CA LYS A 446 14.33 -6.58 9.33
C LYS A 446 13.49 -5.33 9.58
N ARG A 447 12.94 -4.74 8.52
CA ARG A 447 12.09 -3.54 8.60
C ARG A 447 10.86 -3.78 9.47
N ARG A 448 10.18 -4.91 9.27
CA ARG A 448 9.04 -5.36 10.07
C ARG A 448 9.40 -5.61 11.53
N LEU A 449 10.57 -6.21 11.79
CA LEU A 449 11.08 -6.43 13.15
C LEU A 449 11.37 -5.10 13.86
N TYR A 450 11.92 -4.12 13.15
CA TYR A 450 12.17 -2.79 13.70
C TYR A 450 10.86 -2.06 14.06
N LEU A 451 9.85 -2.14 13.19
CA LEU A 451 8.52 -1.61 13.50
C LEU A 451 7.98 -2.23 14.80
N LEU A 452 8.00 -3.56 14.89
CA LEU A 452 7.56 -4.27 16.09
C LEU A 452 8.33 -3.82 17.33
N ARG A 453 9.64 -3.64 17.24
CA ARG A 453 10.48 -3.14 18.36
C ARG A 453 10.03 -1.76 18.83
N VAL A 454 9.70 -0.84 17.92
CA VAL A 454 9.18 0.49 18.25
C VAL A 454 7.85 0.36 19.00
N LEU A 455 6.95 -0.50 18.55
CA LEU A 455 5.65 -0.72 19.18
C LEU A 455 5.76 -1.40 20.55
N MET A 456 6.71 -2.32 20.73
CA MET A 456 6.99 -2.99 22.01
C MET A 456 7.48 -2.03 23.09
N GLY A 457 8.01 -0.87 22.72
CA GLY A 457 8.36 0.20 23.67
C GLY A 457 7.17 0.87 24.35
N ALA A 458 5.94 0.44 24.06
CA ALA A 458 4.67 1.01 24.57
C ALA A 458 4.66 2.55 24.48
N PRO A 459 4.90 3.14 23.29
CA PRO A 459 4.85 4.59 23.11
C PRO A 459 3.43 5.11 23.30
N ASN A 460 3.33 6.41 23.56
CA ASN A 460 2.05 7.12 23.56
C ASN A 460 1.98 8.23 22.48
N VAL A 461 3.09 8.43 21.79
CA VAL A 461 3.19 9.20 20.54
C VAL A 461 3.95 8.36 19.54
N LEU A 462 3.35 8.11 18.36
CA LEU A 462 3.98 7.42 17.27
C LEU A 462 4.33 8.39 16.15
N LEU A 463 5.60 8.38 15.76
CA LEU A 463 6.11 9.07 14.57
C LEU A 463 6.52 7.99 13.58
N LEU A 464 5.84 7.96 12.42
CA LEU A 464 6.06 6.95 11.38
C LEU A 464 6.54 7.64 10.10
N ASP A 465 7.81 7.44 9.73
CA ASP A 465 8.38 8.01 8.51
C ASP A 465 8.46 6.95 7.42
N GLU A 466 7.58 7.09 6.43
CA GLU A 466 7.38 6.16 5.31
C GLU A 466 7.23 4.69 5.77
N PRO A 467 6.26 4.39 6.68
CA PRO A 467 6.10 3.03 7.18
C PRO A 467 5.61 2.06 6.11
N THR A 468 5.04 2.57 5.03
CA THR A 468 4.49 1.79 3.92
C THR A 468 5.58 1.30 2.96
N ASN A 469 6.74 1.96 2.93
CA ASN A 469 7.88 1.51 2.13
C ASN A 469 8.49 0.24 2.71
N ASP A 470 8.76 -0.74 1.86
CA ASP A 470 9.38 -2.03 2.19
C ASP A 470 8.54 -2.97 3.10
N LEU A 471 7.35 -2.55 3.54
CA LEU A 471 6.40 -3.42 4.23
C LEU A 471 5.42 -4.04 3.24
N ASP A 472 5.16 -5.34 3.40
CA ASP A 472 4.16 -6.03 2.59
C ASP A 472 2.73 -5.70 3.04
N ILE A 473 1.78 -5.88 2.14
CA ILE A 473 0.37 -5.58 2.38
C ILE A 473 -0.19 -6.26 3.65
N PRO A 474 0.10 -7.56 3.93
CA PRO A 474 -0.33 -8.17 5.18
C PRO A 474 0.22 -7.50 6.43
N THR A 475 1.50 -7.08 6.43
CA THR A 475 2.11 -6.34 7.54
C THR A 475 1.48 -4.96 7.71
N LEU A 476 1.17 -4.28 6.60
CA LEU A 476 0.47 -2.99 6.64
C LEU A 476 -0.92 -3.13 7.26
N SER A 477 -1.65 -4.20 6.96
CA SER A 477 -2.95 -4.46 7.61
C SER A 477 -2.80 -4.65 9.12
N VAL A 478 -1.78 -5.37 9.57
CA VAL A 478 -1.49 -5.53 11.01
C VAL A 478 -1.14 -4.18 11.67
N LEU A 479 -0.37 -3.33 10.99
CA LEU A 479 -0.07 -1.98 11.49
C LEU A 479 -1.32 -1.13 11.58
N GLU A 480 -2.17 -1.13 10.57
CA GLU A 480 -3.44 -0.39 10.54
C GLU A 480 -4.35 -0.81 11.69
N ASP A 481 -4.55 -2.10 11.91
CA ASP A 481 -5.35 -2.64 13.01
C ASP A 481 -4.78 -2.25 14.38
N TYR A 482 -3.43 -2.18 14.49
CA TYR A 482 -2.79 -1.65 15.69
C TYR A 482 -3.08 -0.16 15.86
N LEU A 483 -2.99 0.66 14.80
CA LEU A 483 -3.25 2.10 14.84
C LEU A 483 -4.72 2.41 15.17
N ASP A 484 -5.67 1.60 14.70
CA ASP A 484 -7.10 1.75 15.02
C ASP A 484 -7.35 1.60 16.52
N SER A 485 -6.63 0.68 17.19
CA SER A 485 -6.73 0.45 18.63
C SER A 485 -5.82 1.35 19.47
N PHE A 486 -4.91 2.11 18.86
CA PHE A 486 -3.90 2.89 19.56
C PHE A 486 -4.45 4.15 20.22
N ASN A 487 -4.32 4.27 21.55
CA ASN A 487 -4.82 5.38 22.38
C ASN A 487 -3.77 6.50 22.57
N GLY A 488 -3.12 6.94 21.52
CA GLY A 488 -2.12 8.00 21.57
C GLY A 488 -2.16 8.84 20.30
N ALA A 489 -1.30 9.86 20.20
CA ALA A 489 -1.15 10.65 18.98
C ALA A 489 -0.31 9.91 17.95
N VAL A 490 -0.69 10.02 16.66
CA VAL A 490 0.06 9.44 15.55
C VAL A 490 0.32 10.52 14.50
N ILE A 491 1.58 10.63 14.08
CA ILE A 491 1.98 11.43 12.94
C ILE A 491 2.68 10.48 11.97
N ALA A 492 2.21 10.40 10.73
CA ALA A 492 2.82 9.56 9.72
C ALA A 492 3.08 10.32 8.42
N VAL A 493 4.29 10.19 7.91
CA VAL A 493 4.64 10.53 6.53
C VAL A 493 4.37 9.31 5.69
N SER A 494 3.55 9.41 4.66
CA SER A 494 3.33 8.32 3.72
C SER A 494 2.92 8.82 2.35
N HIS A 495 3.27 8.06 1.33
CA HIS A 495 2.78 8.20 -0.03
C HIS A 495 1.62 7.23 -0.33
N ASP A 496 1.33 6.28 0.56
CA ASP A 496 0.19 5.36 0.45
C ASP A 496 -1.12 6.08 0.81
N ARG A 497 -1.92 6.36 -0.20
CA ARG A 497 -3.21 7.06 -0.07
C ARG A 497 -4.20 6.26 0.77
N TYR A 498 -4.24 4.94 0.59
CA TYR A 498 -5.13 4.05 1.32
C TYR A 498 -4.83 4.06 2.82
N PHE A 499 -3.53 4.03 3.17
CA PHE A 499 -3.07 4.13 4.55
C PHE A 499 -3.48 5.47 5.17
N LEU A 500 -3.26 6.59 4.43
CA LEU A 500 -3.61 7.93 4.91
C LEU A 500 -5.12 8.11 5.07
N ASP A 501 -5.93 7.62 4.13
CA ASP A 501 -7.39 7.71 4.22
C ASP A 501 -7.96 6.95 5.42
N ARG A 502 -7.36 5.79 5.77
CA ARG A 502 -7.84 4.98 6.88
C ARG A 502 -7.56 5.61 8.25
N PHE A 503 -6.38 6.23 8.44
CA PHE A 503 -5.99 6.65 9.78
C PHE A 503 -5.99 8.16 10.01
N ALA A 504 -5.77 8.99 8.96
CA ALA A 504 -5.55 10.42 9.13
C ALA A 504 -6.86 11.20 9.27
N GLY A 505 -6.98 11.97 10.33
CA GLY A 505 -8.05 12.97 10.51
C GLY A 505 -7.64 14.40 10.13
N LYS A 506 -6.33 14.61 9.92
CA LYS A 506 -5.73 15.89 9.50
C LYS A 506 -4.57 15.62 8.56
N ILE A 507 -4.37 16.48 7.57
CA ILE A 507 -3.26 16.40 6.61
C ILE A 507 -2.40 17.66 6.69
N PHE A 508 -1.08 17.48 6.82
CA PHE A 508 -0.09 18.54 6.67
C PHE A 508 0.54 18.42 5.28
N ALA A 509 0.22 19.35 4.41
CA ALA A 509 0.72 19.38 3.05
C ALA A 509 1.89 20.34 2.91
N PHE A 510 3.05 19.83 2.52
CA PHE A 510 4.22 20.61 2.15
C PHE A 510 4.04 21.15 0.73
N MET A 511 3.83 22.46 0.62
CA MET A 511 3.54 23.14 -0.66
C MET A 511 4.80 23.59 -1.41
N GLY A 512 5.99 23.31 -0.86
CA GLY A 512 7.27 23.84 -1.33
C GLY A 512 7.66 25.15 -0.65
N SER A 513 8.91 25.57 -0.82
CA SER A 513 9.47 26.80 -0.22
C SER A 513 9.24 26.93 1.31
N GLY A 514 9.16 25.79 2.01
CA GLY A 514 8.99 25.74 3.46
C GLY A 514 7.57 26.01 3.98
N GLU A 515 6.58 26.21 3.10
CA GLU A 515 5.19 26.40 3.50
C GLU A 515 4.50 25.07 3.79
N ILE A 516 3.90 24.95 4.99
CA ILE A 516 3.12 23.78 5.42
C ILE A 516 1.67 24.22 5.63
N ARG A 517 0.73 23.63 4.88
CA ARG A 517 -0.70 23.89 5.04
C ARG A 517 -1.37 22.75 5.78
N GLN A 518 -2.27 23.11 6.68
CA GLN A 518 -3.06 22.17 7.46
C GLN A 518 -4.45 22.01 6.83
N PHE A 519 -4.86 20.76 6.59
CA PHE A 519 -6.19 20.41 6.10
C PHE A 519 -6.87 19.50 7.13
N ILE A 520 -8.15 19.75 7.37
CA ILE A 520 -8.97 18.90 8.24
C ILE A 520 -9.70 17.89 7.35
N GLY A 521 -9.53 16.61 7.67
CA GLY A 521 -10.12 15.48 6.94
C GLY A 521 -9.10 14.46 6.48
N ASP A 522 -9.59 13.48 5.75
CA ASP A 522 -8.82 12.40 5.14
C ASP A 522 -8.05 12.86 3.89
N TYR A 523 -7.24 11.96 3.33
CA TYR A 523 -6.44 12.26 2.14
C TYR A 523 -7.31 12.54 0.91
N SER A 524 -8.43 11.82 0.74
CA SER A 524 -9.35 11.99 -0.38
C SER A 524 -9.94 13.41 -0.42
N LYS A 525 -10.32 13.98 0.73
CA LYS A 525 -10.78 15.38 0.83
C LYS A 525 -9.69 16.37 0.51
N TYR A 526 -8.46 16.11 0.98
CA TYR A 526 -7.29 16.92 0.63
C TYR A 526 -7.04 16.92 -0.89
N GLU A 527 -7.06 15.75 -1.54
CA GLU A 527 -6.83 15.61 -2.99
C GLU A 527 -7.88 16.38 -3.80
N ALA A 528 -9.16 16.29 -3.41
CA ALA A 528 -10.24 17.05 -4.04
C ALA A 528 -10.01 18.56 -3.93
N ALA A 529 -9.69 19.08 -2.73
CA ALA A 529 -9.41 20.48 -2.49
C ALA A 529 -8.15 20.98 -3.25
N ALA A 530 -7.12 20.16 -3.34
CA ALA A 530 -5.90 20.46 -4.10
C ALA A 530 -6.16 20.49 -5.62
N ALA A 531 -6.99 19.59 -6.13
CA ALA A 531 -7.40 19.56 -7.54
C ALA A 531 -8.21 20.82 -7.92
N GLU A 532 -9.16 21.24 -7.09
CA GLU A 532 -9.93 22.47 -7.27
C GLU A 532 -9.02 23.70 -7.28
N SER A 533 -8.04 23.78 -6.38
CA SER A 533 -7.09 24.87 -6.31
C SER A 533 -6.20 24.94 -7.55
N LYS A 534 -5.71 23.79 -8.05
CA LYS A 534 -4.94 23.70 -9.31
C LYS A 534 -5.81 24.10 -10.52
N ALA A 535 -7.07 23.71 -10.59
CA ALA A 535 -8.00 24.07 -11.66
C ALA A 535 -8.30 25.58 -11.69
N MET A 536 -8.44 26.21 -10.52
CA MET A 536 -8.61 27.67 -10.43
C MET A 536 -7.37 28.44 -10.90
N LEU A 537 -6.16 27.96 -10.58
CA LEU A 537 -4.90 28.57 -11.04
C LEU A 537 -4.67 28.38 -12.54
N ALA A 538 -5.02 27.21 -13.10
CA ALA A 538 -4.91 26.92 -14.53
C ALA A 538 -5.96 27.70 -15.37
N GLY A 539 -7.15 27.96 -14.82
CA GLY A 539 -8.18 28.79 -15.43
C GLY A 539 -7.82 30.30 -15.47
N GLY A 540 -6.94 30.76 -14.58
CA GLY A 540 -6.48 32.14 -14.49
C GLY A 540 -5.42 32.59 -15.51
N ALA A 541 -4.78 31.62 -16.22
CA ALA A 541 -3.68 31.89 -17.15
C ALA A 541 -4.10 32.22 -18.60
N LYS A 542 -5.41 32.27 -18.91
CA LYS A 542 -5.92 32.59 -20.25
C LYS A 542 -6.92 33.73 -20.26
N THR A 543 -6.62 34.89 -19.71
CA THR A 543 -7.19 36.18 -20.20
C THR A 543 -6.50 37.33 -19.46
N GLY A 544 -5.59 37.99 -20.12
CA GLY A 544 -5.20 39.34 -19.78
C GLY A 544 -6.34 40.28 -20.18
N THR A 545 -6.43 41.43 -19.44
CA THR A 545 -7.28 42.58 -19.59
C THR A 545 -8.70 42.48 -19.01
N GLY A 546 -8.98 43.28 -17.97
CA GLY A 546 -10.32 43.67 -17.61
C GLY A 546 -10.55 43.88 -16.12
N LYS A 547 -10.30 45.10 -15.64
CA LYS A 547 -10.67 45.59 -14.28
C LYS A 547 -12.20 45.61 -13.98
N GLU A 548 -13.02 45.08 -14.88
CA GLU A 548 -14.50 45.19 -14.79
C GLU A 548 -15.23 43.88 -14.38
N ARG A 549 -14.52 42.81 -14.01
CA ARG A 549 -15.18 41.52 -13.70
C ARG A 549 -15.21 41.12 -12.22
N ILE A 550 -14.71 41.99 -11.33
CA ILE A 550 -14.71 41.71 -9.87
C ILE A 550 -16.07 42.01 -9.22
N GLU A 551 -16.92 42.82 -9.86
CA GLU A 551 -18.28 43.10 -9.33
C GLU A 551 -19.36 42.11 -9.82
N ALA A 552 -19.11 41.35 -10.90
CA ALA A 552 -20.10 40.41 -11.45
C ALA A 552 -20.09 39.01 -10.81
N VAL A 553 -19.00 38.60 -10.10
CA VAL A 553 -18.90 37.28 -9.44
C VAL A 553 -19.48 37.30 -8.02
N LYS A 554 -19.74 38.46 -7.44
CA LYS A 554 -20.45 38.59 -6.16
C LYS A 554 -21.96 38.49 -6.24
N SER A 555 -22.54 38.34 -7.44
CA SER A 555 -24.00 38.29 -7.61
C SER A 555 -24.60 36.94 -8.02
N GLN A 556 -23.82 35.86 -8.03
CA GLN A 556 -24.33 34.51 -8.36
C GLN A 556 -24.07 33.41 -7.33
N SER A 557 -23.71 33.73 -6.08
CA SER A 557 -24.05 32.82 -4.99
C SER A 557 -25.55 32.97 -4.72
N LYS A 558 -26.36 32.22 -5.44
CA LYS A 558 -27.72 31.94 -4.99
C LYS A 558 -27.58 31.31 -3.61
N GLN A 559 -27.92 32.10 -2.55
CA GLN A 559 -28.19 31.54 -1.24
C GLN A 559 -29.26 30.46 -1.44
N ILE A 560 -28.84 29.21 -1.32
CA ILE A 560 -29.79 28.09 -1.25
C ILE A 560 -30.53 28.30 0.06
N LYS A 561 -31.74 28.83 -0.03
CA LYS A 561 -32.63 29.04 1.13
C LYS A 561 -33.51 27.81 1.25
N MET A 562 -33.47 27.19 2.40
CA MET A 562 -34.39 26.13 2.76
C MET A 562 -35.85 26.62 2.62
N THR A 563 -36.66 25.87 1.91
CA THR A 563 -38.08 26.21 1.75
C THR A 563 -38.83 25.98 3.08
N TYR A 564 -39.96 26.67 3.29
CA TYR A 564 -40.75 26.50 4.51
C TYR A 564 -41.17 25.04 4.75
N LYS A 565 -41.43 24.30 3.67
CA LYS A 565 -41.78 22.88 3.71
C LYS A 565 -40.61 22.00 4.18
N GLU A 566 -39.41 22.28 3.73
CA GLU A 566 -38.19 21.59 4.14
C GLU A 566 -37.78 21.90 5.60
N LYS A 567 -38.06 23.09 6.10
CA LYS A 567 -37.88 23.41 7.52
C LYS A 567 -38.81 22.62 8.43
N LEU A 568 -40.09 22.52 8.05
CA LEU A 568 -41.06 21.74 8.81
C LEU A 568 -40.75 20.24 8.78
N GLU A 569 -40.26 19.75 7.64
CA GLU A 569 -39.82 18.36 7.45
C GLU A 569 -38.60 18.07 8.29
N PHE A 570 -37.63 19.00 8.35
CA PHE A 570 -36.39 18.89 9.17
C PHE A 570 -36.70 18.81 10.68
N GLU A 571 -37.68 19.58 11.18
CA GLU A 571 -38.09 19.53 12.59
C GLU A 571 -38.82 18.21 12.97
N GLN A 572 -39.42 17.54 11.99
CA GLN A 572 -40.22 16.33 12.22
C GLN A 572 -39.45 15.03 11.96
N ILE A 573 -38.42 15.07 11.10
CA ILE A 573 -37.76 13.87 10.59
C ILE A 573 -37.06 13.06 11.68
N GLU A 574 -36.46 13.71 12.69
CA GLU A 574 -35.84 13.03 13.84
C GLU A 574 -36.87 12.25 14.66
N THR A 575 -38.07 12.82 14.81
CA THR A 575 -39.17 12.14 15.52
C THR A 575 -39.69 10.95 14.71
N MET A 576 -39.70 11.06 13.38
CA MET A 576 -40.09 9.96 12.49
C MET A 576 -39.03 8.83 12.50
N ILE A 577 -37.77 9.15 12.48
CA ILE A 577 -36.66 8.18 12.60
C ILE A 577 -36.78 7.42 13.93
N ALA A 578 -36.90 8.13 15.04
CA ALA A 578 -37.08 7.52 16.36
C ALA A 578 -38.32 6.61 16.45
N GLY A 579 -39.40 6.96 15.75
CA GLY A 579 -40.60 6.14 15.66
C GLY A 579 -40.39 4.82 14.93
N VAL A 580 -39.72 4.86 13.77
CA VAL A 580 -39.38 3.66 12.99
C VAL A 580 -38.32 2.77 13.68
N GLU A 581 -37.37 3.36 14.39
CA GLU A 581 -36.41 2.60 15.21
C GLU A 581 -37.10 1.87 16.36
N ALA A 582 -38.09 2.48 17.00
CA ALA A 582 -38.91 1.83 18.04
C ALA A 582 -39.73 0.68 17.46
N GLU A 583 -40.34 0.87 16.28
CA GLU A 583 -41.06 -0.17 15.55
C GLU A 583 -40.17 -1.36 15.21
N LEU A 584 -38.93 -1.11 14.70
CA LEU A 584 -37.94 -2.13 14.41
C LEU A 584 -37.50 -2.94 15.66
N LYS A 585 -37.34 -2.27 16.79
CA LYS A 585 -37.04 -2.95 18.06
C LYS A 585 -38.18 -3.87 18.50
N MET A 586 -39.40 -3.45 18.33
CA MET A 586 -40.59 -4.28 18.67
C MET A 586 -40.68 -5.48 17.74
N LEU A 587 -40.58 -5.27 16.41
CA LEU A 587 -40.57 -6.35 15.42
C LEU A 587 -39.46 -7.36 15.65
N THR A 588 -38.25 -6.90 16.03
CA THR A 588 -37.13 -7.78 16.38
C THR A 588 -37.43 -8.65 17.61
N LEU A 589 -38.08 -8.09 18.62
CA LEU A 589 -38.52 -8.83 19.80
C LEU A 589 -39.60 -9.86 19.45
N GLU A 590 -40.56 -9.51 18.58
CA GLU A 590 -41.61 -10.40 18.12
C GLU A 590 -41.09 -11.54 17.25
N VAL A 591 -40.16 -11.26 16.34
CA VAL A 591 -39.44 -12.29 15.54
C VAL A 591 -38.71 -13.27 16.48
N ASN A 592 -38.01 -12.78 17.48
CA ASN A 592 -37.30 -13.63 18.46
C ASN A 592 -38.25 -14.45 19.34
N SER A 593 -39.51 -13.99 19.55
CA SER A 593 -40.53 -14.67 20.34
C SER A 593 -41.42 -15.63 19.54
N ALA A 594 -41.43 -15.53 18.22
CA ALA A 594 -42.32 -16.30 17.34
C ALA A 594 -42.01 -17.82 17.26
N GLY A 595 -40.86 -18.26 17.78
CA GLY A 595 -40.51 -19.67 17.93
C GLY A 595 -40.55 -20.46 16.61
N SER A 596 -41.39 -21.53 16.52
CA SER A 596 -41.41 -22.46 15.38
C SER A 596 -42.56 -22.17 14.38
N ASP A 597 -43.25 -21.05 14.45
CA ASP A 597 -44.34 -20.70 13.55
C ASP A 597 -43.80 -20.01 12.28
N PHE A 598 -43.54 -20.82 11.25
CA PHE A 598 -42.91 -20.37 9.99
C PHE A 598 -43.75 -19.36 9.22
N VAL A 599 -45.10 -19.38 9.33
CA VAL A 599 -45.99 -18.43 8.61
C VAL A 599 -45.87 -17.07 9.25
N LYS A 600 -45.97 -17.00 10.58
CA LYS A 600 -45.89 -15.78 11.35
C LYS A 600 -44.48 -15.16 11.29
N LEU A 601 -43.43 -16.01 11.26
CA LEU A 601 -42.04 -15.58 11.09
C LEU A 601 -41.81 -14.92 9.72
N GLY A 602 -42.43 -15.46 8.65
CA GLY A 602 -42.34 -14.87 7.31
C GLY A 602 -43.01 -13.49 7.21
N GLU A 603 -44.19 -13.33 7.85
CA GLU A 603 -44.91 -12.03 7.87
C GLU A 603 -44.13 -10.98 8.69
N LEU A 604 -43.58 -11.35 9.85
CA LEU A 604 -42.79 -10.44 10.70
C LEU A 604 -41.48 -10.04 10.04
N THR A 605 -40.82 -10.96 9.34
CA THR A 605 -39.59 -10.66 8.61
C THR A 605 -39.85 -9.72 7.43
N ALA A 606 -40.97 -9.87 6.73
CA ALA A 606 -41.35 -8.94 5.67
C ALA A 606 -41.66 -7.53 6.21
N GLN A 607 -42.30 -7.43 7.37
CA GLN A 607 -42.55 -6.15 8.04
C GLN A 607 -41.26 -5.51 8.55
N GLN A 608 -40.33 -6.31 9.03
CA GLN A 608 -38.99 -5.83 9.44
C GLN A 608 -38.23 -5.23 8.26
N GLN A 609 -38.22 -5.93 7.12
CA GLN A 609 -37.56 -5.42 5.90
C GLN A 609 -38.19 -4.12 5.39
N ASP A 610 -39.51 -4.01 5.44
CA ASP A 610 -40.20 -2.78 5.03
C ASP A 610 -39.89 -1.61 5.99
N ALA A 611 -39.81 -1.86 7.29
CA ALA A 611 -39.40 -0.87 8.28
C ALA A 611 -37.93 -0.45 8.12
N GLU A 612 -37.02 -1.38 7.80
CA GLU A 612 -35.61 -1.10 7.51
C GLU A 612 -35.46 -0.20 6.26
N GLN A 613 -36.18 -0.49 5.19
CA GLN A 613 -36.20 0.36 3.98
C GLN A 613 -36.74 1.77 4.25
N ARG A 614 -37.79 1.88 5.06
CA ARG A 614 -38.33 3.20 5.48
C ARG A 614 -37.33 3.98 6.31
N LEU A 615 -36.58 3.31 7.20
CA LEU A 615 -35.55 3.94 8.00
C LEU A 615 -34.41 4.47 7.12
N GLU A 616 -33.93 3.68 6.17
CA GLU A 616 -32.88 4.07 5.23
C GLU A 616 -33.29 5.33 4.42
N GLN A 617 -34.50 5.37 3.88
CA GLN A 617 -35.00 6.55 3.16
C GLN A 617 -35.11 7.80 4.05
N LEU A 618 -35.53 7.64 5.30
CA LEU A 618 -35.61 8.75 6.25
C LEU A 618 -34.23 9.28 6.64
N VAL A 619 -33.24 8.39 6.81
CA VAL A 619 -31.85 8.77 7.12
C VAL A 619 -31.19 9.49 5.93
N GLU A 620 -31.35 9.01 4.69
CA GLU A 620 -30.90 9.72 3.50
C GLU A 620 -31.55 11.11 3.37
N ARG A 621 -32.83 11.19 3.63
CA ARG A 621 -33.55 12.47 3.58
C ARG A 621 -33.13 13.43 4.68
N TRP A 622 -32.86 12.93 5.87
CA TRP A 622 -32.31 13.70 6.99
C TRP A 622 -30.92 14.24 6.69
N ALA A 623 -30.03 13.43 6.10
CA ALA A 623 -28.69 13.87 5.69
C ALA A 623 -28.79 15.01 4.66
N TYR A 624 -29.63 14.89 3.64
CA TYR A 624 -29.87 15.94 2.66
C TYR A 624 -30.39 17.24 3.29
N LEU A 625 -31.37 17.16 4.20
CA LEU A 625 -31.91 18.33 4.88
C LEU A 625 -30.89 18.98 5.84
N THR A 626 -30.00 18.21 6.44
CA THR A 626 -28.92 18.70 7.31
C THR A 626 -27.91 19.50 6.49
N GLU A 627 -27.46 18.99 5.34
CA GLU A 627 -26.57 19.72 4.43
C GLU A 627 -27.21 21.03 3.94
N LEU A 628 -28.52 21.01 3.68
CA LEU A 628 -29.28 22.16 3.22
C LEU A 628 -29.48 23.21 4.35
N ALA A 629 -29.60 22.76 5.60
CA ALA A 629 -29.68 23.61 6.79
C ALA A 629 -28.35 24.30 7.07
N GLU A 630 -27.23 23.56 6.99
CA GLU A 630 -25.87 24.10 7.11
C GLU A 630 -25.57 25.13 6.01
N ALA A 631 -25.90 24.82 4.75
CA ALA A 631 -25.72 25.74 3.62
C ALA A 631 -26.59 27.00 3.69
N SER A 632 -27.73 26.93 4.38
CA SER A 632 -28.67 28.06 4.55
C SER A 632 -28.44 28.90 5.81
N GLY A 633 -27.49 28.52 6.68
CA GLY A 633 -27.15 29.25 7.91
C GLY A 633 -28.26 29.26 8.95
N VAL A 634 -29.01 28.15 9.08
CA VAL A 634 -30.12 28.00 10.05
C VAL A 634 -29.59 27.48 11.40
N PHE A 635 -28.29 27.21 11.53
CA PHE A 635 -27.58 26.97 12.79
C PHE A 635 -26.70 28.14 13.16
#